data_2176f7a007e73de290a0699b7b976bd0
#
_entry.id   2176f7a007e73de290a0699b7b976bd0
#
_cell.length_a   1.000
_cell.length_b   1.000
_cell.length_c   1.000
_cell.angle_alpha   90.00
_cell.angle_beta   90.00
_cell.angle_gamma   90.00
#
_symmetry.space_group_name_H-M   'P 1'
#
loop_
_entity.id
_entity.type
_entity.pdbx_description
1 polymer ?
#
loop_
_entity_poly.entity_id
_entity_poly.type
_entity_poly.pdbx_seq_one_letter_code
_entity_poly.pdbx_strand_id
1 'polypeptide(L)'
;RMVFAATPVAPPGARVIYSDLNAILLGEIVRRVTGEPLDVVATREIFRPLGLRRTLFRPGREWLPYIAPTGLWRGHPVGGVVNDQNAARLGGVAGHAGLFASGTDIARFAQFMLREGALAGGRLVRVETLRAFTTRATPPRRGAGQEARALGWQALPTGERVSSAGTLFGPRSFGHTGWTGTSLWIDPDRDLFVVLLTNRAFAPRARRSFTLLHEVRGQVADAAARASD
;
A
#
# COMPACT_ATOMS: atom_id res chain seq x y z
N ARG A 1 6.45 13.59 18.70
CA ARG A 1 6.10 14.98 19.07
C ARG A 1 5.94 15.87 17.83
N MET A 2 6.87 15.87 16.88
CA MET A 2 6.82 16.72 15.67
C MET A 2 5.54 16.59 14.86
N VAL A 3 4.99 15.37 14.68
CA VAL A 3 3.74 15.15 13.94
C VAL A 3 2.55 15.84 14.61
N PHE A 4 2.49 15.83 15.95
CA PHE A 4 1.42 16.51 16.70
C PHE A 4 1.56 18.04 16.74
N ALA A 5 2.74 18.55 16.39
CA ALA A 5 3.00 19.99 16.30
C ALA A 5 2.80 20.54 14.87
N ALA A 6 2.49 19.66 13.90
CA ALA A 6 2.26 20.08 12.52
C ALA A 6 0.95 20.86 12.41
N THR A 7 1.01 22.03 11.80
CA THR A 7 -0.19 22.86 11.56
C THR A 7 -0.98 22.28 10.39
N PRO A 8 -2.29 22.05 10.52
CA PRO A 8 -3.14 21.68 9.41
C PRO A 8 -3.08 22.70 8.27
N VAL A 9 -2.90 22.23 7.04
CA VAL A 9 -2.81 23.12 5.85
C VAL A 9 -4.16 23.53 5.28
N ALA A 10 -5.25 22.94 5.78
CA ALA A 10 -6.64 23.28 5.43
C ALA A 10 -7.58 22.81 6.56
N PRO A 11 -8.78 23.39 6.66
CA PRO A 11 -9.82 22.87 7.56
C PRO A 11 -10.18 21.42 7.22
N PRO A 12 -10.61 20.61 8.22
CA PRO A 12 -11.08 19.26 7.99
C PRO A 12 -12.19 19.21 6.93
N GLY A 13 -12.10 18.24 5.99
CA GLY A 13 -13.07 18.06 4.91
C GLY A 13 -12.90 19.01 3.71
N ALA A 14 -12.09 20.06 3.79
CA ALA A 14 -11.95 21.04 2.72
C ALA A 14 -11.04 20.58 1.57
N ARG A 15 -10.04 19.74 1.85
CA ARG A 15 -9.05 19.28 0.86
C ARG A 15 -8.62 17.85 1.10
N VAL A 16 -8.35 17.12 0.03
CA VAL A 16 -7.69 15.81 0.07
C VAL A 16 -6.20 16.02 -0.17
N ILE A 17 -5.39 15.66 0.80
CA ILE A 17 -3.93 15.79 0.73
C ILE A 17 -3.31 14.46 1.12
N TYR A 18 -2.55 13.85 0.20
CA TYR A 18 -1.73 12.70 0.52
C TYR A 18 -0.53 13.13 1.37
N SER A 19 -0.38 12.50 2.54
CA SER A 19 0.72 12.80 3.45
C SER A 19 1.06 11.60 4.32
N ASP A 20 2.34 11.32 4.48
CA ASP A 20 2.85 10.31 5.41
C ASP A 20 2.41 10.58 6.85
N LEU A 21 2.25 11.86 7.22
CA LEU A 21 1.78 12.26 8.55
C LEU A 21 0.42 11.65 8.89
N ASN A 22 -0.48 11.53 7.91
CA ASN A 22 -1.79 10.91 8.11
C ASN A 22 -1.65 9.44 8.52
N ALA A 23 -0.81 8.68 7.81
CA ALA A 23 -0.61 7.27 8.09
C ALA A 23 0.21 7.05 9.38
N ILE A 24 1.18 7.92 9.69
CA ILE A 24 1.88 7.93 10.98
C ILE A 24 0.89 8.12 12.13
N LEU A 25 -0.04 9.08 12.00
CA LEU A 25 -1.08 9.32 13.01
C LEU A 25 -2.01 8.13 13.16
N LEU A 26 -2.42 7.48 12.06
CA LEU A 26 -3.23 6.26 12.12
C LEU A 26 -2.51 5.14 12.89
N GLY A 27 -1.22 4.92 12.64
CA GLY A 27 -0.42 3.96 13.42
C GLY A 27 -0.36 4.30 14.92
N GLU A 28 -0.23 5.58 15.27
CA GLU A 28 -0.26 6.03 16.66
C GLU A 28 -1.66 5.88 17.29
N ILE A 29 -2.73 6.09 16.51
CA ILE A 29 -4.11 5.85 16.97
C ILE A 29 -4.30 4.37 17.31
N VAL A 30 -3.87 3.46 16.42
CA VAL A 30 -3.91 2.02 16.70
C VAL A 30 -3.19 1.71 18.00
N ARG A 31 -1.97 2.20 18.18
CA ARG A 31 -1.19 2.00 19.42
C ARG A 31 -1.92 2.51 20.67
N ARG A 32 -2.58 3.66 20.60
CA ARG A 32 -3.32 4.23 21.75
C ARG A 32 -4.59 3.47 22.07
N VAL A 33 -5.31 3.03 21.06
CA VAL A 33 -6.57 2.31 21.22
C VAL A 33 -6.34 0.90 21.75
N THR A 34 -5.27 0.24 21.27
CA THR A 34 -4.97 -1.16 21.66
C THR A 34 -4.02 -1.28 22.86
N GLY A 35 -3.27 -0.22 23.17
CA GLY A 35 -2.17 -0.25 24.15
C GLY A 35 -0.90 -0.96 23.64
N GLU A 36 -0.87 -1.43 22.40
CA GLU A 36 0.20 -2.27 21.87
C GLU A 36 0.87 -1.63 20.62
N PRO A 37 2.15 -1.96 20.35
CA PRO A 37 2.83 -1.54 19.12
C PRO A 37 2.11 -2.03 17.85
N LEU A 38 2.18 -1.24 16.77
CA LEU A 38 1.52 -1.53 15.50
C LEU A 38 1.92 -2.88 14.89
N ASP A 39 3.19 -3.27 14.99
CA ASP A 39 3.70 -4.55 14.49
C ASP A 39 3.12 -5.75 15.26
N VAL A 40 2.91 -5.61 16.56
CA VAL A 40 2.28 -6.63 17.41
C VAL A 40 0.81 -6.79 17.01
N VAL A 41 0.07 -5.69 16.95
CA VAL A 41 -1.36 -5.69 16.58
C VAL A 41 -1.54 -6.24 15.16
N ALA A 42 -0.78 -5.75 14.18
CA ALA A 42 -0.88 -6.21 12.80
C ALA A 42 -0.55 -7.71 12.67
N THR A 43 0.44 -8.20 13.41
CA THR A 43 0.80 -9.61 13.41
C THR A 43 -0.32 -10.48 13.98
N ARG A 44 -0.89 -10.08 15.11
CA ARG A 44 -1.94 -10.83 15.79
C ARG A 44 -3.26 -10.81 15.02
N GLU A 45 -3.69 -9.62 14.60
CA GLU A 45 -5.03 -9.41 14.06
C GLU A 45 -5.12 -9.62 12.55
N ILE A 46 -4.00 -9.54 11.81
CA ILE A 46 -4.01 -9.61 10.34
C ILE A 46 -3.08 -10.71 9.84
N PHE A 47 -1.77 -10.66 10.15
CA PHE A 47 -0.81 -11.54 9.47
C PHE A 47 -1.03 -13.01 9.83
N ARG A 48 -1.22 -13.32 11.11
CA ARG A 48 -1.48 -14.70 11.56
C ARG A 48 -2.81 -15.26 11.03
N PRO A 49 -3.96 -14.57 11.18
CA PRO A 49 -5.23 -15.05 10.64
C PRO A 49 -5.22 -15.28 9.14
N LEU A 50 -4.51 -14.45 8.38
CA LEU A 50 -4.37 -14.59 6.93
C LEU A 50 -3.26 -15.57 6.51
N GLY A 51 -2.49 -16.11 7.43
CA GLY A 51 -1.36 -16.99 7.14
C GLY A 51 -0.22 -16.31 6.38
N LEU A 52 -0.01 -15.00 6.61
CA LEU A 52 1.06 -14.20 5.98
C LEU A 52 2.38 -14.47 6.71
N ARG A 53 3.06 -15.53 6.34
CA ARG A 53 4.24 -16.04 7.06
C ARG A 53 5.53 -15.28 6.74
N ARG A 54 5.52 -14.49 5.65
CA ARG A 54 6.66 -13.70 5.17
C ARG A 54 6.28 -12.22 5.08
N THR A 55 5.45 -11.77 6.02
CA THR A 55 5.02 -10.37 6.17
C THR A 55 5.34 -9.92 7.57
N LEU A 56 6.25 -8.94 7.70
CA LEU A 56 6.74 -8.50 9.00
C LEU A 56 7.37 -7.11 8.92
N PHE A 57 7.42 -6.44 10.05
CA PHE A 57 8.28 -5.30 10.28
C PHE A 57 9.63 -5.76 10.82
N ARG A 58 10.70 -4.99 10.58
CA ARG A 58 12.04 -5.21 11.14
C ARG A 58 12.52 -6.67 10.98
N PRO A 59 12.68 -7.16 9.74
CA PRO A 59 13.13 -8.53 9.50
C PRO A 59 14.49 -8.79 10.19
N GLY A 60 14.59 -9.94 10.84
CA GLY A 60 15.82 -10.40 11.45
C GLY A 60 16.87 -10.81 10.41
N ARG A 61 18.09 -11.13 10.88
CA ARG A 61 19.22 -11.48 10.00
C ARG A 61 18.96 -12.70 9.15
N GLU A 62 18.15 -13.63 9.62
CA GLU A 62 17.75 -14.86 8.93
C GLU A 62 16.96 -14.59 7.63
N TRP A 63 16.34 -13.42 7.53
CA TRP A 63 15.57 -13.01 6.36
C TRP A 63 16.41 -12.31 5.29
N LEU A 64 17.59 -11.80 5.64
CA LEU A 64 18.40 -10.97 4.72
C LEU A 64 18.70 -11.62 3.36
N PRO A 65 18.95 -12.94 3.26
CA PRO A 65 19.18 -13.60 1.97
C PRO A 65 17.96 -13.57 1.04
N TYR A 66 16.75 -13.35 1.58
CA TYR A 66 15.47 -13.37 0.84
C TYR A 66 14.88 -11.99 0.61
N ILE A 67 15.55 -10.92 1.07
CA ILE A 67 15.04 -9.55 0.98
C ILE A 67 15.77 -8.79 -0.12
N ALA A 68 15.00 -8.21 -1.04
CA ALA A 68 15.55 -7.31 -2.04
C ALA A 68 16.21 -6.09 -1.35
N PRO A 69 17.38 -5.63 -1.79
CA PRO A 69 18.03 -4.46 -1.22
C PRO A 69 17.12 -3.22 -1.27
N THR A 70 17.09 -2.47 -0.17
CA THR A 70 16.28 -1.25 -0.04
C THR A 70 17.05 0.02 -0.38
N GLY A 71 18.30 -0.09 -0.72
CA GLY A 71 19.18 1.01 -1.10
C GLY A 71 20.66 0.65 -1.03
N LEU A 72 21.51 1.67 -1.08
CA LEU A 72 22.97 1.55 -0.92
C LEU A 72 23.42 2.34 0.31
N TRP A 73 24.29 1.73 1.08
CA TRP A 73 25.04 2.41 2.15
C TRP A 73 26.54 2.25 1.89
N ARG A 74 27.27 3.36 1.74
CA ARG A 74 28.70 3.36 1.40
C ARG A 74 29.05 2.46 0.22
N GLY A 75 28.19 2.44 -0.81
CA GLY A 75 28.37 1.60 -2.01
C GLY A 75 27.94 0.14 -1.86
N HIS A 76 27.53 -0.31 -0.68
CA HIS A 76 27.06 -1.68 -0.46
C HIS A 76 25.54 -1.78 -0.39
N PRO A 77 24.92 -2.84 -0.94
CA PRO A 77 23.49 -3.10 -0.81
C PRO A 77 23.05 -3.21 0.64
N VAL A 78 21.96 -2.55 0.98
CA VAL A 78 21.33 -2.62 2.31
C VAL A 78 20.02 -3.38 2.20
N GLY A 79 19.88 -4.49 2.92
CA GLY A 79 18.65 -5.27 3.05
C GLY A 79 18.11 -5.24 4.47
N GLY A 80 16.80 -5.49 4.62
CA GLY A 80 16.16 -5.64 5.94
C GLY A 80 15.95 -4.34 6.73
N VAL A 81 16.38 -3.20 6.18
CA VAL A 81 16.12 -1.87 6.76
C VAL A 81 15.11 -1.15 5.87
N VAL A 82 14.09 -0.53 6.47
CA VAL A 82 13.11 0.26 5.73
C VAL A 82 13.80 1.39 4.95
N ASN A 83 13.39 1.58 3.69
CA ASN A 83 13.95 2.64 2.84
C ASN A 83 13.56 4.04 3.33
N ASP A 84 12.35 4.20 3.85
CA ASP A 84 11.86 5.49 4.35
C ASP A 84 12.60 5.94 5.61
N GLN A 85 13.17 7.14 5.56
CA GLN A 85 13.99 7.67 6.65
C GLN A 85 13.18 8.02 7.90
N ASN A 86 11.92 8.43 7.76
CA ASN A 86 11.07 8.76 8.90
C ASN A 86 10.63 7.48 9.61
N ALA A 87 10.26 6.46 8.85
CA ALA A 87 9.98 5.14 9.40
C ALA A 87 11.20 4.53 10.09
N ALA A 88 12.40 4.67 9.51
CA ALA A 88 13.65 4.23 10.13
C ALA A 88 13.90 4.93 11.48
N ARG A 89 13.69 6.26 11.56
CA ARG A 89 13.80 7.03 12.79
C ARG A 89 12.74 6.67 13.84
N LEU A 90 11.59 6.15 13.40
CA LEU A 90 10.53 5.60 14.26
C LEU A 90 10.80 4.14 14.67
N GLY A 91 11.99 3.61 14.41
CA GLY A 91 12.38 2.26 14.78
C GLY A 91 11.94 1.18 13.77
N GLY A 92 11.60 1.57 12.54
CA GLY A 92 11.26 0.66 11.45
C GLY A 92 9.79 0.18 11.44
N VAL A 93 8.96 0.69 12.36
CA VAL A 93 7.53 0.38 12.44
C VAL A 93 6.73 1.66 12.37
N ALA A 94 6.03 1.89 11.26
CA ALA A 94 5.20 3.08 11.09
C ALA A 94 4.02 2.80 10.16
N GLY A 95 2.94 3.57 10.29
CA GLY A 95 1.73 3.36 9.49
C GLY A 95 1.89 3.68 7.99
N HIS A 96 2.95 4.41 7.60
CA HIS A 96 3.21 4.80 6.22
C HIS A 96 4.27 3.94 5.52
N ALA A 97 5.17 3.29 6.27
CA ALA A 97 6.26 2.48 5.73
C ALA A 97 6.83 1.51 6.78
N GLY A 98 7.66 0.55 6.34
CA GLY A 98 8.38 -0.38 7.21
C GLY A 98 7.97 -1.83 7.06
N LEU A 99 6.89 -2.13 6.35
CA LEU A 99 6.44 -3.49 6.13
C LEU A 99 7.25 -4.16 5.00
N PHE A 100 7.73 -5.36 5.27
CA PHE A 100 8.32 -6.29 4.30
C PHE A 100 7.34 -7.43 4.06
N ALA A 101 7.16 -7.82 2.81
CA ALA A 101 6.26 -8.92 2.47
C ALA A 101 6.72 -9.66 1.21
N SER A 102 6.35 -10.94 1.09
CA SER A 102 6.49 -11.69 -0.16
C SER A 102 5.30 -11.45 -1.09
N GLY A 103 5.51 -11.64 -2.40
CA GLY A 103 4.42 -11.56 -3.38
C GLY A 103 3.27 -12.52 -3.07
N THR A 104 3.57 -13.73 -2.59
CA THR A 104 2.56 -14.71 -2.17
C THR A 104 1.71 -14.21 -1.01
N ASP A 105 2.32 -13.56 -0.01
CA ASP A 105 1.56 -13.03 1.13
C ASP A 105 0.69 -11.85 0.70
N ILE A 106 1.21 -10.96 -0.17
CA ILE A 106 0.40 -9.86 -0.72
C ILE A 106 -0.76 -10.40 -1.57
N ALA A 107 -0.55 -11.48 -2.35
CA ALA A 107 -1.63 -12.13 -3.09
C ALA A 107 -2.71 -12.71 -2.16
N ARG A 108 -2.33 -13.34 -1.04
CA ARG A 108 -3.30 -13.79 -0.02
C ARG A 108 -4.09 -12.63 0.59
N PHE A 109 -3.41 -11.53 0.89
CA PHE A 109 -4.07 -10.32 1.36
C PHE A 109 -5.03 -9.75 0.31
N ALA A 110 -4.61 -9.67 -0.96
CA ALA A 110 -5.47 -9.23 -2.06
C ALA A 110 -6.72 -10.13 -2.22
N GLN A 111 -6.53 -11.44 -2.15
CA GLN A 111 -7.63 -12.41 -2.20
C GLN A 111 -8.60 -12.24 -1.01
N PHE A 112 -8.09 -11.98 0.19
CA PHE A 112 -8.91 -11.65 1.35
C PHE A 112 -9.75 -10.39 1.11
N MET A 113 -9.17 -9.36 0.50
CA MET A 113 -9.87 -8.13 0.16
C MET A 113 -10.95 -8.37 -0.91
N LEU A 114 -10.66 -9.13 -1.97
CA LEU A 114 -11.64 -9.56 -2.99
C LEU A 114 -12.82 -10.33 -2.39
N ARG A 115 -12.54 -11.19 -1.42
CA ARG A 115 -13.56 -11.95 -0.68
C ARG A 115 -14.25 -11.14 0.42
N GLU A 116 -14.13 -9.84 0.39
CA GLU A 116 -14.75 -8.92 1.33
C GLU A 116 -14.53 -9.31 2.80
N GLY A 117 -13.31 -9.74 3.15
CA GLY A 117 -12.94 -10.09 4.52
C GLY A 117 -13.24 -11.51 4.94
N ALA A 118 -13.68 -12.40 4.03
CA ALA A 118 -13.95 -13.79 4.34
C ALA A 118 -12.65 -14.62 4.42
N LEU A 119 -12.65 -15.59 5.35
CA LEU A 119 -11.65 -16.63 5.55
C LEU A 119 -12.31 -18.01 5.52
N ALA A 120 -11.52 -19.08 5.45
CA ALA A 120 -12.03 -20.45 5.44
C ALA A 120 -12.91 -20.82 6.68
N GLY A 121 -12.67 -20.18 7.83
CA GLY A 121 -13.39 -20.44 9.08
C GLY A 121 -14.34 -19.33 9.52
N GLY A 122 -14.64 -18.34 8.68
CA GLY A 122 -15.49 -17.23 9.07
C GLY A 122 -15.12 -15.90 8.39
N ARG A 123 -15.23 -14.80 9.11
CA ARG A 123 -14.97 -13.47 8.59
C ARG A 123 -14.11 -12.66 9.58
N LEU A 124 -13.00 -12.12 9.11
CA LEU A 124 -12.11 -11.32 9.94
C LEU A 124 -12.61 -9.87 10.08
N VAL A 125 -13.18 -9.31 9.03
CA VAL A 125 -13.68 -7.94 8.98
C VAL A 125 -15.09 -7.96 8.37
N ARG A 126 -16.00 -7.17 8.94
CA ARG A 126 -17.36 -7.04 8.39
C ARG A 126 -17.33 -6.46 6.98
N VAL A 127 -18.23 -6.94 6.12
CA VAL A 127 -18.35 -6.50 4.71
C VAL A 127 -18.53 -4.99 4.62
N GLU A 128 -19.42 -4.45 5.43
CA GLU A 128 -19.74 -3.02 5.46
C GLU A 128 -18.50 -2.18 5.79
N THR A 129 -17.67 -2.67 6.72
CA THR A 129 -16.40 -2.00 7.06
C THR A 129 -15.45 -2.01 5.89
N LEU A 130 -15.21 -3.16 5.26
CA LEU A 130 -14.32 -3.22 4.08
C LEU A 130 -14.83 -2.36 2.94
N ARG A 131 -16.13 -2.42 2.63
CA ARG A 131 -16.73 -1.57 1.59
C ARG A 131 -16.57 -0.09 1.91
N ALA A 132 -16.76 0.33 3.16
CA ALA A 132 -16.52 1.73 3.56
C ALA A 132 -15.07 2.17 3.33
N PHE A 133 -14.10 1.27 3.53
CA PHE A 133 -12.68 1.58 3.33
C PHE A 133 -12.23 1.51 1.87
N THR A 134 -12.87 0.72 1.03
CA THR A 134 -12.48 0.52 -0.38
C THR A 134 -13.30 1.33 -1.37
N THR A 135 -14.47 1.82 -0.96
CA THR A 135 -15.29 2.71 -1.78
C THR A 135 -14.63 4.09 -1.88
N ARG A 136 -14.68 4.67 -3.07
CA ARG A 136 -14.17 6.01 -3.33
C ARG A 136 -14.81 7.04 -2.38
N ALA A 137 -14.00 7.70 -1.58
CA ALA A 137 -14.43 8.73 -0.63
C ALA A 137 -14.29 10.15 -1.20
N THR A 138 -13.40 10.36 -2.18
CA THR A 138 -13.22 11.68 -2.81
C THR A 138 -14.30 11.94 -3.86
N PRO A 139 -14.93 13.12 -3.86
CA PRO A 139 -15.91 13.45 -4.89
C PRO A 139 -15.27 13.48 -6.27
N PRO A 140 -16.00 13.10 -7.34
CA PRO A 140 -15.53 13.28 -8.70
C PRO A 140 -15.37 14.76 -9.00
N ARG A 141 -14.15 15.20 -9.29
CA ARG A 141 -13.91 16.58 -9.76
C ARG A 141 -13.58 16.58 -11.24
N ARG A 142 -14.18 17.51 -11.99
CA ARG A 142 -13.76 17.84 -13.35
C ARG A 142 -12.47 18.66 -13.25
N GLY A 143 -11.43 18.24 -13.98
CA GLY A 143 -10.16 18.96 -14.07
C GLY A 143 -8.95 18.19 -13.55
N ALA A 144 -7.76 18.61 -13.99
CA ALA A 144 -6.50 17.99 -13.61
C ALA A 144 -6.14 18.26 -12.15
N GLY A 145 -5.77 17.24 -11.39
CA GLY A 145 -5.02 17.44 -10.16
C GLY A 145 -5.46 16.70 -8.92
N GLN A 146 -6.69 16.20 -8.81
CA GLN A 146 -7.10 15.50 -7.60
C GLN A 146 -6.97 13.98 -7.77
N GLU A 147 -6.16 13.35 -6.92
CA GLU A 147 -6.14 11.90 -6.81
C GLU A 147 -7.48 11.38 -6.30
N ALA A 148 -7.97 10.32 -6.93
CA ALA A 148 -9.11 9.60 -6.41
C ALA A 148 -8.67 8.75 -5.21
N ARG A 149 -9.34 8.91 -4.08
CA ARG A 149 -9.00 8.23 -2.82
C ARG A 149 -10.21 7.54 -2.21
N ALA A 150 -9.96 6.36 -1.66
CA ALA A 150 -10.75 5.72 -0.63
C ALA A 150 -10.04 5.89 0.73
N LEU A 151 -10.51 5.23 1.77
CA LEU A 151 -9.88 5.34 3.10
C LEU A 151 -8.62 4.47 3.16
N GLY A 152 -7.46 5.12 3.01
CA GLY A 152 -6.15 4.46 2.97
C GLY A 152 -5.74 3.90 1.61
N TRP A 153 -6.60 3.96 0.58
CA TRP A 153 -6.34 3.44 -0.76
C TRP A 153 -6.41 4.53 -1.83
N GLN A 154 -5.72 4.29 -2.94
CA GLN A 154 -6.04 4.95 -4.21
C GLN A 154 -7.29 4.29 -4.79
N ALA A 155 -8.19 5.10 -5.35
CA ALA A 155 -9.29 4.67 -6.19
C ALA A 155 -9.00 5.05 -7.65
N LEU A 156 -9.76 4.50 -8.61
CA LEU A 156 -9.60 4.90 -10.00
C LEU A 156 -10.00 6.37 -10.20
N PRO A 157 -9.23 7.14 -10.99
CA PRO A 157 -9.64 8.47 -11.40
C PRO A 157 -10.88 8.40 -12.30
N THR A 158 -11.73 9.42 -12.25
CA THR A 158 -12.79 9.60 -13.24
C THR A 158 -12.24 10.41 -14.42
N GLY A 159 -12.47 9.94 -15.65
CA GLY A 159 -12.00 10.56 -16.89
C GLY A 159 -10.78 9.86 -17.49
N GLU A 160 -10.23 10.41 -18.56
CA GLU A 160 -9.18 9.82 -19.41
C GLU A 160 -7.77 9.76 -18.80
N ARG A 161 -7.62 9.72 -17.49
CA ARG A 161 -6.30 9.68 -16.87
C ARG A 161 -5.74 8.27 -16.84
N VAL A 162 -4.52 8.14 -17.33
CA VAL A 162 -3.72 6.93 -17.15
C VAL A 162 -3.52 6.71 -15.65
N SER A 163 -4.06 5.62 -15.15
CA SER A 163 -3.87 5.16 -13.77
C SER A 163 -2.72 4.14 -13.72
N SER A 164 -2.09 3.99 -12.56
CA SER A 164 -1.20 2.84 -12.34
C SER A 164 -1.97 1.51 -12.25
N ALA A 165 -3.31 1.54 -12.30
CA ALA A 165 -4.19 0.39 -12.53
C ALA A 165 -4.52 0.18 -14.03
N GLY A 166 -3.91 0.94 -14.93
CA GLY A 166 -4.24 0.90 -16.37
C GLY A 166 -5.56 1.57 -16.70
N THR A 167 -6.18 1.11 -17.78
CA THR A 167 -7.41 1.65 -18.34
C THR A 167 -8.57 0.66 -18.36
N LEU A 168 -8.30 -0.63 -18.10
CA LEU A 168 -9.27 -1.72 -18.21
C LEU A 168 -9.89 -2.15 -16.87
N PHE A 169 -9.29 -1.77 -15.76
CA PHE A 169 -9.83 -2.09 -14.44
C PHE A 169 -11.18 -1.42 -14.20
N GLY A 170 -12.08 -2.14 -13.53
CA GLY A 170 -13.44 -1.69 -13.23
C GLY A 170 -13.52 -0.52 -12.26
N PRO A 171 -14.63 0.22 -12.22
CA PRO A 171 -14.77 1.46 -11.46
C PRO A 171 -14.68 1.28 -9.94
N ARG A 172 -14.88 0.06 -9.41
CA ARG A 172 -14.75 -0.26 -7.99
C ARG A 172 -13.31 -0.60 -7.57
N SER A 173 -12.37 -0.55 -8.52
CA SER A 173 -10.97 -0.91 -8.24
C SER A 173 -10.31 0.05 -7.27
N PHE A 174 -9.49 -0.52 -6.42
CA PHE A 174 -8.68 0.19 -5.45
C PHE A 174 -7.29 -0.45 -5.34
N GLY A 175 -6.33 0.30 -4.89
CA GLY A 175 -4.96 -0.18 -4.79
C GLY A 175 -4.04 0.84 -4.14
N HIS A 176 -2.75 0.56 -4.14
CA HIS A 176 -1.73 1.53 -3.73
C HIS A 176 -0.38 1.21 -4.38
N THR A 177 0.45 2.23 -4.46
CA THR A 177 1.81 2.11 -4.98
C THR A 177 2.83 2.43 -3.90
N GLY A 178 3.97 1.73 -3.91
CA GLY A 178 5.11 2.01 -3.05
C GLY A 178 6.17 2.85 -3.76
N TRP A 179 6.81 3.73 -3.00
CA TRP A 179 7.91 4.56 -3.52
C TRP A 179 9.08 3.69 -4.03
N THR A 180 9.33 2.56 -3.38
CA THR A 180 10.39 1.60 -3.73
C THR A 180 10.16 0.86 -5.04
N GLY A 181 8.97 0.98 -5.64
CA GLY A 181 8.64 0.39 -6.95
C GLY A 181 7.48 -0.61 -6.93
N THR A 182 7.00 -0.99 -5.76
CA THR A 182 5.92 -1.98 -5.60
C THR A 182 4.54 -1.39 -5.90
N SER A 183 3.59 -2.23 -6.27
CA SER A 183 2.17 -1.87 -6.36
C SER A 183 1.27 -3.08 -6.14
N LEU A 184 0.08 -2.80 -5.62
CA LEU A 184 -1.04 -3.70 -5.52
C LEU A 184 -2.28 -2.99 -6.06
N TRP A 185 -2.97 -3.62 -7.01
CA TRP A 185 -4.28 -3.19 -7.47
C TRP A 185 -5.26 -4.36 -7.41
N ILE A 186 -6.47 -4.08 -6.98
CA ILE A 186 -7.55 -5.04 -6.77
C ILE A 186 -8.77 -4.54 -7.54
N ASP A 187 -9.33 -5.38 -8.39
CA ASP A 187 -10.50 -5.13 -9.19
C ASP A 187 -11.65 -6.08 -8.81
N PRO A 188 -12.57 -5.65 -7.95
CA PRO A 188 -13.73 -6.46 -7.58
C PRO A 188 -14.71 -6.70 -8.73
N ASP A 189 -14.67 -5.88 -9.80
CA ASP A 189 -15.56 -6.04 -10.94
C ASP A 189 -15.15 -7.21 -11.84
N ARG A 190 -13.85 -7.58 -11.81
CA ARG A 190 -13.27 -8.71 -12.57
C ARG A 190 -12.84 -9.89 -11.71
N ASP A 191 -13.04 -9.83 -10.40
CA ASP A 191 -12.44 -10.79 -9.43
C ASP A 191 -10.92 -10.94 -9.67
N LEU A 192 -10.24 -9.84 -9.91
CA LEU A 192 -8.84 -9.79 -10.31
C LEU A 192 -8.02 -8.95 -9.34
N PHE A 193 -6.77 -9.35 -9.11
CA PHE A 193 -5.77 -8.46 -8.51
C PHE A 193 -4.42 -8.59 -9.23
N VAL A 194 -3.64 -7.52 -9.17
CA VAL A 194 -2.27 -7.48 -9.71
C VAL A 194 -1.32 -7.01 -8.61
N VAL A 195 -0.32 -7.86 -8.34
CA VAL A 195 0.82 -7.55 -7.48
C VAL A 195 2.05 -7.38 -8.37
N LEU A 196 2.60 -6.19 -8.43
CA LEU A 196 3.84 -5.92 -9.17
C LEU A 196 4.93 -5.48 -8.19
N LEU A 197 5.98 -6.30 -8.08
CA LEU A 197 7.11 -6.05 -7.19
C LEU A 197 8.35 -5.69 -8.03
N THR A 198 8.57 -4.41 -8.25
CA THR A 198 9.79 -3.88 -8.82
C THR A 198 10.67 -3.24 -7.75
N ASN A 199 11.95 -3.04 -8.02
CA ASN A 199 12.87 -2.42 -7.07
C ASN A 199 13.50 -1.15 -7.64
N ARG A 200 12.78 -0.03 -7.55
CA ARG A 200 13.28 1.28 -7.95
C ARG A 200 14.32 1.83 -6.95
N ALA A 201 14.19 1.49 -5.69
CA ALA A 201 15.08 1.96 -4.63
C ALA A 201 16.52 1.45 -4.81
N PHE A 202 16.68 0.28 -5.42
CA PHE A 202 17.98 -0.32 -5.73
C PHE A 202 18.19 -0.37 -7.26
N ALA A 203 18.30 0.79 -7.88
CA ALA A 203 18.57 0.92 -9.31
C ALA A 203 19.70 1.93 -9.57
N PRO A 204 20.96 1.67 -9.15
CA PRO A 204 22.03 2.65 -9.12
C PRO A 204 22.37 3.22 -10.51
N ARG A 205 22.02 2.53 -11.60
CA ARG A 205 22.28 2.95 -12.99
C ARG A 205 21.02 3.44 -13.74
N ALA A 206 19.83 3.27 -13.17
CA ALA A 206 18.59 3.60 -13.85
C ALA A 206 17.90 4.80 -13.18
N ARG A 207 18.23 6.00 -13.64
CA ARG A 207 17.47 7.22 -13.26
C ARG A 207 16.18 7.30 -14.08
N ARG A 208 15.23 6.39 -13.84
CA ARG A 208 13.97 6.41 -14.57
C ARG A 208 12.92 7.21 -13.78
N SER A 209 12.12 7.97 -14.52
CA SER A 209 11.10 8.84 -13.94
C SER A 209 10.00 8.00 -13.25
N PHE A 210 9.30 8.61 -12.30
CA PHE A 210 8.08 8.05 -11.74
C PHE A 210 6.99 7.81 -12.79
N THR A 211 6.96 8.67 -13.82
CA THR A 211 6.02 8.58 -14.93
C THR A 211 6.14 7.25 -15.65
N LEU A 212 7.36 6.85 -16.03
CA LEU A 212 7.57 5.56 -16.71
C LEU A 212 7.16 4.37 -15.83
N LEU A 213 7.46 4.40 -14.53
CA LEU A 213 7.03 3.33 -13.63
C LEU A 213 5.50 3.29 -13.51
N HIS A 214 4.86 4.45 -13.50
CA HIS A 214 3.41 4.55 -13.48
C HIS A 214 2.78 3.93 -14.73
N GLU A 215 3.33 4.22 -15.91
CA GLU A 215 2.92 3.64 -17.18
C GLU A 215 3.10 2.12 -17.22
N VAL A 216 4.27 1.62 -16.81
CA VAL A 216 4.55 0.17 -16.75
C VAL A 216 3.56 -0.55 -15.83
N ARG A 217 3.25 0.02 -14.67
CA ARG A 217 2.23 -0.54 -13.76
C ARG A 217 0.87 -0.65 -14.45
N GLY A 218 0.45 0.42 -15.14
CA GLY A 218 -0.81 0.43 -15.90
C GLY A 218 -0.84 -0.60 -17.02
N GLN A 219 0.24 -0.71 -17.80
CA GLN A 219 0.35 -1.71 -18.86
C GLN A 219 0.28 -3.15 -18.35
N VAL A 220 0.93 -3.43 -17.21
CA VAL A 220 0.85 -4.76 -16.56
C VAL A 220 -0.57 -5.05 -16.08
N ALA A 221 -1.24 -4.07 -15.49
CA ALA A 221 -2.63 -4.22 -15.05
C ALA A 221 -3.57 -4.47 -16.24
N ASP A 222 -3.43 -3.71 -17.33
CA ASP A 222 -4.22 -3.91 -18.57
C ASP A 222 -3.94 -5.27 -19.22
N ALA A 223 -2.69 -5.74 -19.21
CA ALA A 223 -2.34 -7.06 -19.71
C ALA A 223 -3.00 -8.18 -18.88
N ALA A 224 -3.01 -8.04 -17.55
CA ALA A 224 -3.68 -8.99 -16.68
C ALA A 224 -5.20 -8.98 -16.87
N ALA A 225 -5.81 -7.79 -17.03
CA ALA A 225 -7.24 -7.68 -17.31
C ALA A 225 -7.63 -8.39 -18.61
N ARG A 226 -6.88 -8.20 -19.71
CA ARG A 226 -7.11 -8.91 -20.98
C ARG A 226 -6.94 -10.43 -20.88
N ALA A 227 -6.08 -10.89 -19.98
CA ALA A 227 -5.84 -12.32 -19.77
C ALA A 227 -6.92 -12.99 -18.90
N SER A 228 -7.75 -12.19 -18.22
CA SER A 228 -8.87 -12.68 -17.39
C SER A 228 -10.22 -12.67 -18.10
N ASP A 229 -10.32 -11.97 -19.24
CA ASP A 229 -11.48 -11.98 -20.14
C ASP A 229 -11.49 -13.27 -21.00
#